data_eccabe24185ab6a06eb0516012024e85
#
_entry.id   eccabe24185ab6a06eb0516012024e85
#
_cell.length_a   1.000
_cell.length_b   1.000
_cell.length_c   1.000
_cell.angle_alpha   90.00
_cell.angle_beta   90.00
_cell.angle_gamma   90.00
#
_symmetry.space_group_name_H-M   'P 1'
#
loop_
_entity.id
_entity.type
_entity.pdbx_description
1 polymer ?
#
loop_
_entity_poly.entity_id
_entity_poly.type
_entity_poly.pdbx_seq_one_letter_code
_entity_poly.pdbx_strand_id
1 'polypeptide(L)'
;VSSLMKEYLITEGGFAYTIEDPAEMPLDGSYNALNGSLGLCKQTQPIEGNWGACLKSALRSKPRFILVGEIRTPETASEVLRACTSGHLVLSTIHANNVTDAINSVIKYASSSGMTEDLAYDLFSRGMLAVMHQTLNGIRKKVPAVTYLFANPDTTQGDQVRAIIKTGKLNLATSIDTQRSRLSLGKELFPNLREKS
;
A
#
# COMPACT_ATOMS: atom_id res chain seq x y z
N VAL A 1 9.11 3.31 1.04
CA VAL A 1 8.47 2.06 0.55
C VAL A 1 9.49 1.05 0.06
N SER A 2 10.56 1.46 -0.65
CA SER A 2 11.60 0.56 -1.17
C SER A 2 12.31 -0.25 -0.06
N SER A 3 12.56 0.36 1.11
CA SER A 3 13.10 -0.34 2.29
C SER A 3 12.16 -1.42 2.81
N LEU A 4 10.85 -1.17 2.80
CA LEU A 4 9.85 -2.16 3.21
C LEU A 4 9.77 -3.31 2.20
N MET A 5 9.86 -3.02 0.89
CA MET A 5 9.94 -4.06 -0.14
C MET A 5 11.18 -4.95 0.07
N LYS A 6 12.34 -4.34 0.36
CA LYS A 6 13.57 -5.09 0.67
C LYS A 6 13.38 -5.99 1.88
N GLU A 7 12.71 -5.50 2.93
CA GLU A 7 12.41 -6.28 4.12
C GLU A 7 11.57 -7.52 3.79
N TYR A 8 10.51 -7.38 2.99
CA TYR A 8 9.72 -8.54 2.54
C TYR A 8 10.56 -9.57 1.77
N LEU A 9 11.47 -9.12 0.90
CA LEU A 9 12.36 -10.02 0.14
C LEU A 9 13.32 -10.79 1.05
N ILE A 10 13.82 -10.14 2.11
CA ILE A 10 14.77 -10.73 3.06
C ILE A 10 14.04 -11.63 4.07
N THR A 11 12.82 -11.30 4.48
CA THR A 11 12.10 -12.09 5.50
C THR A 11 11.28 -13.22 4.89
N GLU A 12 10.53 -12.91 3.84
CA GLU A 12 9.53 -13.79 3.26
C GLU A 12 9.99 -14.48 1.97
N GLY A 13 10.99 -13.92 1.28
CA GLY A 13 11.35 -14.35 -0.06
C GLY A 13 10.22 -14.10 -1.08
N GLY A 14 10.25 -14.84 -2.18
CA GLY A 14 9.26 -14.72 -3.25
C GLY A 14 9.65 -13.69 -4.31
N PHE A 15 8.78 -13.50 -5.32
CA PHE A 15 9.06 -12.63 -6.44
C PHE A 15 8.42 -11.25 -6.26
N ALA A 16 9.25 -10.21 -6.33
CA ALA A 16 8.84 -8.81 -6.36
C ALA A 16 9.06 -8.19 -7.74
N TYR A 17 8.16 -7.29 -8.13
CA TYR A 17 8.30 -6.47 -9.32
C TYR A 17 8.17 -5.01 -8.92
N THR A 18 9.16 -4.16 -9.28
CA THR A 18 9.09 -2.73 -8.97
C THR A 18 9.05 -1.89 -10.24
N ILE A 19 8.28 -0.81 -10.18
CA ILE A 19 8.12 0.18 -11.25
C ILE A 19 8.36 1.54 -10.60
N GLU A 20 9.52 2.14 -10.85
CA GLU A 20 9.98 3.37 -10.19
C GLU A 20 10.64 4.31 -11.19
N ASP A 21 10.45 5.63 -11.05
CA ASP A 21 11.09 6.64 -11.90
C ASP A 21 11.37 7.93 -11.11
N PRO A 22 12.63 8.16 -10.71
CA PRO A 22 13.75 7.19 -10.70
C PRO A 22 13.63 6.15 -9.57
N ALA A 23 14.41 5.06 -9.67
CA ALA A 23 14.56 4.11 -8.57
C ALA A 23 15.33 4.76 -7.41
N GLU A 24 14.75 4.77 -6.21
CA GLU A 24 15.36 5.38 -5.01
C GLU A 24 16.41 4.48 -4.36
N MET A 25 16.27 3.17 -4.50
CA MET A 25 17.14 2.16 -3.90
C MET A 25 17.35 1.02 -4.90
N PRO A 26 18.60 0.49 -5.05
CA PRO A 26 18.82 -0.69 -5.87
C PRO A 26 18.19 -1.92 -5.21
N LEU A 27 17.16 -2.46 -5.85
CA LEU A 27 16.42 -3.65 -5.40
C LEU A 27 16.57 -4.83 -6.36
N ASP A 28 17.04 -4.60 -7.60
CA ASP A 28 17.15 -5.65 -8.60
C ASP A 28 18.10 -6.76 -8.17
N GLY A 29 17.68 -8.02 -8.33
CA GLY A 29 18.52 -9.17 -8.01
C GLY A 29 17.87 -10.20 -7.10
N SER A 30 18.71 -11.06 -6.50
CA SER A 30 18.29 -12.16 -5.65
C SER A 30 18.63 -11.93 -4.19
N TYR A 31 17.80 -12.48 -3.29
CA TYR A 31 17.89 -12.36 -1.84
C TYR A 31 17.73 -13.72 -1.20
N ASN A 32 18.62 -14.05 -0.25
CA ASN A 32 18.43 -15.22 0.61
C ASN A 32 17.52 -14.83 1.76
N ALA A 33 16.32 -15.33 1.79
CA ALA A 33 15.37 -15.00 2.84
C ALA A 33 15.66 -15.75 4.13
N LEU A 34 15.29 -15.13 5.27
CA LEU A 34 15.52 -15.69 6.62
C LEU A 34 14.79 -17.02 6.84
N ASN A 35 13.68 -17.24 6.15
CA ASN A 35 12.94 -18.51 6.17
C ASN A 35 13.55 -19.60 5.25
N GLY A 36 14.71 -19.34 4.63
CA GLY A 36 15.38 -20.26 3.72
C GLY A 36 14.85 -20.26 2.28
N SER A 37 13.84 -19.45 1.96
CA SER A 37 13.34 -19.31 0.59
C SER A 37 14.19 -18.33 -0.23
N LEU A 38 14.00 -18.32 -1.55
CA LEU A 38 14.64 -17.35 -2.44
C LEU A 38 13.73 -16.14 -2.64
N GLY A 39 14.28 -14.94 -2.41
CA GLY A 39 13.70 -13.69 -2.86
C GLY A 39 14.28 -13.29 -4.23
N LEU A 40 13.47 -12.78 -5.12
CA LEU A 40 13.89 -12.23 -6.40
C LEU A 40 13.16 -10.91 -6.65
N CYS A 41 13.89 -9.88 -7.03
CA CYS A 41 13.32 -8.61 -7.45
C CYS A 41 13.69 -8.29 -8.88
N LYS A 42 12.69 -7.90 -9.67
CA LYS A 42 12.87 -7.27 -10.97
C LYS A 42 12.50 -5.79 -10.84
N GLN A 43 13.50 -4.93 -10.91
CA GLN A 43 13.33 -3.48 -10.86
C GLN A 43 13.26 -2.89 -12.26
N THR A 44 12.24 -2.08 -12.53
CA THR A 44 12.01 -1.50 -13.85
C THR A 44 11.63 -0.03 -13.75
N GLN A 45 11.76 0.67 -14.87
CA GLN A 45 11.26 2.02 -15.06
C GLN A 45 10.11 2.01 -16.08
N PRO A 46 9.12 2.92 -15.96
CA PRO A 46 8.08 3.03 -16.96
C PRO A 46 8.65 3.53 -18.28
N ILE A 47 8.34 2.83 -19.37
CA ILE A 47 8.73 3.25 -20.72
C ILE A 47 7.85 4.43 -21.11
N GLU A 48 8.47 5.55 -21.52
CA GLU A 48 7.77 6.77 -21.94
C GLU A 48 6.71 7.27 -20.93
N GLY A 49 6.95 7.04 -19.63
CA GLY A 49 6.02 7.44 -18.58
C GLY A 49 4.73 6.61 -18.52
N ASN A 50 4.62 5.50 -19.23
CA ASN A 50 3.42 4.66 -19.25
C ASN A 50 3.38 3.66 -18.08
N TRP A 51 3.04 4.16 -16.90
CA TRP A 51 2.94 3.38 -15.66
C TRP A 51 1.89 2.26 -15.73
N GLY A 52 0.73 2.55 -16.33
CA GLY A 52 -0.37 1.58 -16.42
C GLY A 52 0.01 0.36 -17.26
N ALA A 53 0.68 0.55 -18.40
CA ALA A 53 1.14 -0.55 -19.25
C ALA A 53 2.22 -1.39 -18.54
N CYS A 54 3.16 -0.74 -17.84
CA CYS A 54 4.18 -1.43 -17.05
C CYS A 54 3.55 -2.28 -15.95
N LEU A 55 2.57 -1.75 -15.22
CA LEU A 55 1.87 -2.50 -14.17
C LEU A 55 1.10 -3.70 -14.75
N LYS A 56 0.39 -3.54 -15.85
CA LYS A 56 -0.26 -4.67 -16.56
C LYS A 56 0.73 -5.75 -16.99
N SER A 57 1.92 -5.34 -17.43
CA SER A 57 3.00 -6.30 -17.79
C SER A 57 3.55 -6.99 -16.54
N ALA A 58 3.75 -6.25 -15.44
CA ALA A 58 4.20 -6.81 -14.18
C ALA A 58 3.23 -7.88 -13.65
N LEU A 59 1.92 -7.63 -13.68
CA LEU A 59 0.89 -8.56 -13.24
C LEU A 59 0.92 -9.91 -13.99
N ARG A 60 1.31 -9.91 -15.27
CA ARG A 60 1.46 -11.16 -16.07
C ARG A 60 2.59 -12.04 -15.55
N SER A 61 3.58 -11.47 -14.88
CA SER A 61 4.69 -12.21 -14.25
C SER A 61 4.29 -12.85 -12.91
N LYS A 62 3.07 -12.64 -12.45
CA LYS A 62 2.51 -13.15 -11.18
C LYS A 62 3.42 -12.89 -9.97
N PRO A 63 3.88 -11.67 -9.74
CA PRO A 63 4.71 -11.36 -8.57
C PRO A 63 3.87 -11.49 -7.29
N ARG A 64 4.51 -11.89 -6.20
CA ARG A 64 3.89 -11.84 -4.86
C ARG A 64 3.78 -10.39 -4.37
N PHE A 65 4.81 -9.60 -4.66
CA PHE A 65 4.94 -8.21 -4.23
C PHE A 65 5.09 -7.28 -5.43
N ILE A 66 4.40 -6.16 -5.41
CA ILE A 66 4.52 -5.11 -6.43
C ILE A 66 4.82 -3.79 -5.72
N LEU A 67 5.84 -3.08 -6.20
CA LEU A 67 6.10 -1.70 -5.81
C LEU A 67 5.81 -0.80 -7.01
N VAL A 68 4.86 0.10 -6.85
CA VAL A 68 4.62 1.21 -7.77
C VAL A 68 5.12 2.46 -7.07
N GLY A 69 6.19 3.04 -7.55
CA GLY A 69 6.89 4.14 -6.85
C GLY A 69 5.94 5.25 -6.44
N GLU A 70 5.04 5.66 -7.34
CA GLU A 70 4.05 6.69 -7.05
C GLU A 70 2.79 6.56 -7.94
N ILE A 71 1.63 6.85 -7.35
CA ILE A 71 0.37 6.99 -8.10
C ILE A 71 0.24 8.44 -8.56
N ARG A 72 0.45 8.68 -9.86
CA ARG A 72 0.37 10.02 -10.49
C ARG A 72 -0.73 10.14 -11.54
N THR A 73 -1.21 9.02 -12.08
CA THR A 73 -2.18 9.02 -13.19
C THR A 73 -3.44 8.24 -12.85
N PRO A 74 -4.57 8.58 -13.48
CA PRO A 74 -5.83 7.84 -13.33
C PRO A 74 -5.69 6.34 -13.63
N GLU A 75 -4.98 5.99 -14.69
CA GLU A 75 -4.78 4.61 -15.13
C GLU A 75 -3.99 3.83 -14.09
N THR A 76 -2.90 4.42 -13.55
CA THR A 76 -2.10 3.79 -12.50
C THR A 76 -2.94 3.52 -11.25
N ALA A 77 -3.76 4.48 -10.82
CA ALA A 77 -4.63 4.30 -9.65
C ALA A 77 -5.62 3.14 -9.84
N SER A 78 -6.29 3.08 -11.00
CA SER A 78 -7.26 2.02 -11.28
C SER A 78 -6.61 0.63 -11.35
N GLU A 79 -5.43 0.51 -11.96
CA GLU A 79 -4.70 -0.75 -12.04
C GLU A 79 -4.15 -1.20 -10.68
N VAL A 80 -3.67 -0.25 -9.84
CA VAL A 80 -3.27 -0.53 -8.45
C VAL A 80 -4.44 -1.10 -7.65
N LEU A 81 -5.63 -0.49 -7.71
CA LEU A 81 -6.82 -0.99 -7.01
C LEU A 81 -7.21 -2.40 -7.46
N ARG A 82 -7.11 -2.69 -8.75
CA ARG A 82 -7.37 -4.05 -9.29
C ARG A 82 -6.31 -5.04 -8.81
N ALA A 83 -5.03 -4.66 -8.82
CA ALA A 83 -3.93 -5.51 -8.38
C ALA A 83 -4.06 -5.90 -6.90
N CYS A 84 -4.40 -4.94 -6.02
CA CYS A 84 -4.59 -5.19 -4.58
C CYS A 84 -5.67 -6.23 -4.28
N THR A 85 -6.68 -6.38 -5.15
CA THR A 85 -7.77 -7.36 -4.98
C THR A 85 -7.54 -8.66 -5.74
N SER A 86 -6.43 -8.78 -6.46
CA SER A 86 -6.08 -9.96 -7.28
C SER A 86 -4.98 -10.83 -6.66
N GLY A 87 -4.76 -10.72 -5.34
CA GLY A 87 -3.82 -11.56 -4.58
C GLY A 87 -2.37 -11.05 -4.55
N HIS A 88 -2.12 -9.81 -4.98
CA HIS A 88 -0.82 -9.16 -4.89
C HIS A 88 -0.74 -8.22 -3.70
N LEU A 89 0.38 -8.23 -2.97
CA LEU A 89 0.69 -7.15 -2.04
C LEU A 89 1.29 -5.98 -2.82
N VAL A 90 0.56 -4.87 -2.88
CA VAL A 90 0.99 -3.67 -3.60
C VAL A 90 1.43 -2.60 -2.62
N LEU A 91 2.64 -2.08 -2.80
CA LEU A 91 3.18 -0.91 -2.12
C LEU A 91 3.23 0.26 -3.10
N SER A 92 2.79 1.44 -2.67
CA SER A 92 2.89 2.65 -3.48
C SER A 92 2.94 3.89 -2.61
N THR A 93 3.25 5.03 -3.22
CA THR A 93 3.16 6.35 -2.59
C THR A 93 2.16 7.24 -3.34
N ILE A 94 1.65 8.24 -2.65
CA ILE A 94 0.83 9.30 -3.22
C ILE A 94 1.03 10.58 -2.42
N HIS A 95 1.04 11.73 -3.09
CA HIS A 95 1.06 13.01 -2.41
C HIS A 95 -0.31 13.32 -1.80
N ALA A 96 -0.33 13.59 -0.49
CA ALA A 96 -1.55 13.95 0.26
C ALA A 96 -1.19 14.70 1.53
N ASN A 97 -2.15 15.45 2.11
CA ASN A 97 -1.94 16.21 3.34
C ASN A 97 -2.17 15.36 4.62
N ASN A 98 -2.91 14.27 4.51
CA ASN A 98 -3.24 13.37 5.61
C ASN A 98 -3.73 12.02 5.05
N VAL A 99 -4.03 11.07 5.96
CA VAL A 99 -4.51 9.72 5.60
C VAL A 99 -5.81 9.76 4.80
N THR A 100 -6.76 10.60 5.19
CA THR A 100 -8.06 10.72 4.50
C THR A 100 -7.90 11.28 3.09
N ASP A 101 -7.07 12.31 2.94
CA ASP A 101 -6.76 12.91 1.63
C ASP A 101 -6.04 11.91 0.72
N ALA A 102 -5.16 11.06 1.26
CA ALA A 102 -4.50 10.01 0.49
C ALA A 102 -5.52 9.04 -0.11
N ILE A 103 -6.47 8.56 0.70
CA ILE A 103 -7.54 7.68 0.23
C ILE A 103 -8.39 8.37 -0.84
N ASN A 104 -8.86 9.60 -0.58
CA ASN A 104 -9.64 10.37 -1.53
C ASN A 104 -8.91 10.60 -2.86
N SER A 105 -7.61 10.87 -2.80
CA SER A 105 -6.80 11.09 -4.01
C SER A 105 -6.73 9.84 -4.87
N VAL A 106 -6.50 8.66 -4.29
CA VAL A 106 -6.52 7.39 -5.03
C VAL A 106 -7.87 7.14 -5.67
N ILE A 107 -8.96 7.35 -4.92
CA ILE A 107 -10.33 7.16 -5.43
C ILE A 107 -10.62 8.11 -6.60
N LYS A 108 -10.32 9.41 -6.44
CA LYS A 108 -10.53 10.42 -7.51
C LYS A 108 -9.71 10.11 -8.76
N TYR A 109 -8.45 9.72 -8.61
CA TYR A 109 -7.64 9.30 -9.75
C TYR A 109 -8.27 8.08 -10.44
N ALA A 110 -8.62 7.03 -9.70
CA ALA A 110 -9.23 5.84 -10.28
C ALA A 110 -10.55 6.16 -10.98
N SER A 111 -11.39 7.02 -10.39
CA SER A 111 -12.65 7.45 -11.01
C SER A 111 -12.45 8.24 -12.29
N SER A 112 -11.39 9.05 -12.37
CA SER A 112 -11.03 9.78 -13.58
C SER A 112 -10.58 8.89 -14.74
N SER A 113 -10.26 7.61 -14.49
CA SER A 113 -9.95 6.61 -15.52
C SER A 113 -11.20 5.88 -16.09
N GLY A 114 -12.41 6.27 -15.66
CA GLY A 114 -13.65 5.61 -16.04
C GLY A 114 -14.16 4.54 -15.07
N MET A 115 -13.48 4.32 -13.94
CA MET A 115 -14.00 3.51 -12.84
C MET A 115 -15.09 4.30 -12.11
N THR A 116 -16.21 3.67 -11.74
CA THR A 116 -17.19 4.36 -10.88
C THR A 116 -16.62 4.58 -9.49
N GLU A 117 -17.00 5.67 -8.85
CA GLU A 117 -16.51 6.01 -7.51
C GLU A 117 -16.84 4.92 -6.48
N ASP A 118 -18.05 4.36 -6.55
CA ASP A 118 -18.48 3.25 -5.68
C ASP A 118 -17.59 2.01 -5.86
N LEU A 119 -17.24 1.67 -7.11
CA LEU A 119 -16.32 0.56 -7.37
C LEU A 119 -14.92 0.86 -6.83
N ALA A 120 -14.44 2.09 -6.98
CA ALA A 120 -13.13 2.48 -6.46
C ALA A 120 -13.08 2.36 -4.93
N TYR A 121 -14.12 2.82 -4.22
CA TYR A 121 -14.23 2.64 -2.77
C TYR A 121 -14.32 1.17 -2.36
N ASP A 122 -15.11 0.37 -3.07
CA ASP A 122 -15.23 -1.07 -2.80
C ASP A 122 -13.87 -1.78 -2.98
N LEU A 123 -13.16 -1.56 -4.09
CA LEU A 123 -11.85 -2.15 -4.33
C LEU A 123 -10.82 -1.69 -3.31
N PHE A 124 -10.77 -0.39 -3.00
CA PHE A 124 -9.87 0.17 -2.01
C PHE A 124 -10.12 -0.45 -0.63
N SER A 125 -11.39 -0.49 -0.19
CA SER A 125 -11.75 -1.03 1.11
C SER A 125 -11.36 -2.50 1.28
N ARG A 126 -11.48 -3.30 0.22
CA ARG A 126 -11.09 -4.73 0.23
C ARG A 126 -9.58 -4.94 0.16
N GLY A 127 -8.89 -4.16 -0.67
CA GLY A 127 -7.46 -4.33 -0.92
C GLY A 127 -6.54 -3.64 0.10
N MET A 128 -7.02 -2.63 0.82
CA MET A 128 -6.20 -1.87 1.76
C MET A 128 -5.73 -2.71 2.95
N LEU A 129 -4.45 -2.61 3.28
CA LEU A 129 -3.88 -3.12 4.54
C LEU A 129 -3.45 -1.97 5.45
N ALA A 130 -2.80 -0.94 4.91
CA ALA A 130 -2.36 0.23 5.67
C ALA A 130 -2.30 1.46 4.79
N VAL A 131 -2.55 2.63 5.41
CA VAL A 131 -2.19 3.94 4.87
C VAL A 131 -1.34 4.64 5.91
N MET A 132 -0.17 5.12 5.51
CA MET A 132 0.76 5.86 6.37
C MET A 132 1.02 7.24 5.77
N HIS A 133 0.79 8.27 6.53
CA HIS A 133 1.10 9.65 6.16
C HIS A 133 2.27 10.15 7.01
N GLN A 134 3.33 10.61 6.36
CA GLN A 134 4.54 11.11 7.00
C GLN A 134 4.70 12.59 6.77
N THR A 135 4.97 13.33 7.85
CA THR A 135 5.34 14.73 7.82
C THR A 135 6.69 14.95 8.48
N LEU A 136 7.35 16.04 8.13
CA LEU A 136 8.57 16.50 8.79
C LEU A 136 8.24 17.74 9.63
N ASN A 137 8.25 17.57 10.95
CA ASN A 137 7.95 18.63 11.90
C ASN A 137 9.24 19.28 12.45
N GLY A 138 9.16 20.54 12.81
CA GLY A 138 10.26 21.30 13.40
C GLY A 138 10.91 22.31 12.44
N ILE A 139 11.39 23.43 13.02
CA ILE A 139 11.96 24.54 12.26
C ILE A 139 13.46 24.31 12.00
N ARG A 140 14.23 24.05 13.07
CA ARG A 140 15.69 23.87 12.99
C ARG A 140 16.11 22.41 12.80
N LYS A 141 15.43 21.48 13.47
CA LYS A 141 15.65 20.03 13.34
C LYS A 141 14.35 19.39 12.87
N LYS A 142 14.39 18.84 11.66
CA LYS A 142 13.27 18.11 11.09
C LYS A 142 13.14 16.74 11.76
N VAL A 143 11.98 16.47 12.35
CA VAL A 143 11.66 15.19 12.98
C VAL A 143 10.49 14.57 12.23
N PRO A 144 10.60 13.33 11.75
CA PRO A 144 9.48 12.67 11.10
C PRO A 144 8.35 12.39 12.10
N ALA A 145 7.13 12.71 11.70
CA ALA A 145 5.92 12.31 12.39
C ALA A 145 5.08 11.46 11.44
N VAL A 146 4.55 10.34 11.94
CA VAL A 146 3.79 9.40 11.14
C VAL A 146 2.40 9.24 11.72
N THR A 147 1.39 9.42 10.87
CA THR A 147 0.01 9.03 11.14
C THR A 147 -0.29 7.78 10.31
N TYR A 148 -0.90 6.81 10.91
CA TYR A 148 -1.19 5.53 10.26
C TYR A 148 -2.63 5.09 10.49
N LEU A 149 -3.13 4.31 9.55
CA LEU A 149 -4.40 3.63 9.60
C LEU A 149 -4.21 2.22 9.04
N PHE A 150 -4.52 1.22 9.82
CA PHE A 150 -4.46 -0.19 9.44
C PHE A 150 -5.86 -0.76 9.30
N ALA A 151 -6.07 -1.65 8.34
CA ALA A 151 -7.23 -2.51 8.27
C ALA A 151 -6.86 -3.92 8.77
N ASN A 152 -7.83 -4.64 9.33
CA ASN A 152 -7.60 -6.02 9.76
C ASN A 152 -7.20 -6.89 8.55
N PRO A 153 -6.04 -7.54 8.54
CA PRO A 153 -5.64 -8.43 7.45
C PRO A 153 -6.53 -9.68 7.35
N ASP A 154 -7.19 -10.09 8.43
CA ASP A 154 -8.21 -11.15 8.41
C ASP A 154 -9.52 -10.60 7.85
N THR A 155 -9.74 -10.77 6.55
CA THR A 155 -10.94 -10.29 5.85
C THR A 155 -12.19 -11.13 6.15
N THR A 156 -12.06 -12.24 6.88
CA THR A 156 -13.21 -13.06 7.29
C THR A 156 -13.95 -12.46 8.48
N GLN A 157 -13.33 -11.53 9.20
CA GLN A 157 -13.92 -10.78 10.31
C GLN A 157 -14.35 -9.40 9.84
N GLY A 158 -15.40 -8.86 10.44
CA GLY A 158 -15.83 -7.50 10.18
C GLY A 158 -14.75 -6.48 10.58
N ASP A 159 -14.43 -5.55 9.70
CA ASP A 159 -13.48 -4.48 9.92
C ASP A 159 -14.15 -3.12 9.80
N GLN A 160 -14.14 -2.36 10.88
CA GLN A 160 -14.76 -1.04 10.94
C GLN A 160 -14.11 -0.06 9.96
N VAL A 161 -12.79 -0.11 9.77
CA VAL A 161 -12.06 0.77 8.85
C VAL A 161 -12.51 0.49 7.42
N ARG A 162 -12.55 -0.78 7.01
CA ARG A 162 -13.03 -1.18 5.68
C ARG A 162 -14.48 -0.78 5.45
N ALA A 163 -15.33 -0.97 6.46
CA ALA A 163 -16.75 -0.60 6.39
C ALA A 163 -16.92 0.92 6.19
N ILE A 164 -16.20 1.74 6.94
CA ILE A 164 -16.22 3.21 6.79
C ILE A 164 -15.77 3.61 5.39
N ILE A 165 -14.64 3.08 4.91
CA ILE A 165 -14.10 3.41 3.58
C ILE A 165 -15.10 3.04 2.49
N LYS A 166 -15.72 1.87 2.57
CA LYS A 166 -16.71 1.40 1.60
C LYS A 166 -17.93 2.32 1.47
N THR A 167 -18.31 3.05 2.52
CA THR A 167 -19.42 4.00 2.47
C THR A 167 -19.11 5.28 1.70
N GLY A 168 -17.85 5.55 1.37
CA GLY A 168 -17.39 6.84 0.82
C GLY A 168 -17.39 8.00 1.83
N LYS A 169 -17.90 7.79 3.04
CA LYS A 169 -17.91 8.80 4.12
C LYS A 169 -16.74 8.58 5.05
N LEU A 170 -15.57 9.12 4.71
CA LEU A 170 -14.28 8.83 5.36
C LEU A 170 -14.14 9.45 6.77
N ASN A 171 -15.05 9.13 7.69
CA ASN A 171 -14.98 9.54 9.09
C ASN A 171 -13.96 8.65 9.86
N LEU A 172 -12.68 8.78 9.53
CA LEU A 172 -11.61 7.90 9.99
C LEU A 172 -10.88 8.39 11.25
N ALA A 173 -11.17 9.61 11.73
CA ALA A 173 -10.47 10.22 12.86
C ALA A 173 -10.48 9.34 14.12
N THR A 174 -11.64 8.82 14.50
CA THR A 174 -11.78 7.93 15.67
C THR A 174 -10.97 6.65 15.51
N SER A 175 -10.96 6.04 14.33
CA SER A 175 -10.17 4.82 14.05
C SER A 175 -8.67 5.10 14.16
N ILE A 176 -8.19 6.23 13.61
CA ILE A 176 -6.79 6.66 13.70
C ILE A 176 -6.39 6.89 15.15
N ASP A 177 -7.20 7.62 15.92
CA ASP A 177 -6.90 7.93 17.33
C ASP A 177 -6.94 6.67 18.21
N THR A 178 -7.87 5.78 17.97
CA THR A 178 -7.96 4.48 18.67
C THR A 178 -6.72 3.63 18.41
N GLN A 179 -6.30 3.50 17.15
CA GLN A 179 -5.11 2.73 16.79
C GLN A 179 -3.85 3.36 17.36
N ARG A 180 -3.71 4.68 17.29
CA ARG A 180 -2.59 5.41 17.91
C ARG A 180 -2.51 5.16 19.41
N SER A 181 -3.63 5.26 20.11
CA SER A 181 -3.70 5.01 21.55
C SER A 181 -3.36 3.57 21.92
N ARG A 182 -3.82 2.58 21.14
CA ARG A 182 -3.47 1.17 21.38
C ARG A 182 -1.98 0.93 21.23
N LEU A 183 -1.35 1.40 20.15
CA LEU A 183 0.07 1.23 19.91
C LEU A 183 0.94 1.98 20.93
N SER A 184 0.54 3.18 21.36
CA SER A 184 1.25 3.92 22.40
C SER A 184 1.26 3.21 23.77
N LEU A 185 0.24 2.37 24.02
CA LEU A 185 0.14 1.53 25.20
C LEU A 185 0.76 0.13 25.02
N GLY A 186 1.46 -0.12 23.90
CA GLY A 186 2.04 -1.42 23.59
C GLY A 186 1.02 -2.51 23.29
N LYS A 187 -0.24 -2.14 22.99
CA LYS A 187 -1.32 -3.10 22.69
C LYS A 187 -1.33 -3.45 21.21
N GLU A 188 -1.60 -4.71 20.92
CA GLU A 188 -1.79 -5.18 19.54
C GLU A 188 -3.02 -4.55 18.90
N LEU A 189 -2.93 -4.21 17.62
CA LEU A 189 -4.08 -3.68 16.86
C LEU A 189 -5.14 -4.75 16.62
N PHE A 190 -4.70 -5.97 16.30
CA PHE A 190 -5.53 -7.10 15.91
C PHE A 190 -5.15 -8.35 16.74
N PRO A 191 -5.59 -8.46 18.00
CA PRO A 191 -5.14 -9.53 18.89
C PRO A 191 -5.52 -10.95 18.43
N ASN A 192 -6.59 -11.08 17.64
CA ASN A 192 -7.10 -12.38 17.18
C ASN A 192 -6.29 -12.99 16.01
N LEU A 193 -5.26 -12.29 15.49
CA LEU A 193 -4.43 -12.82 14.41
C LEU A 193 -3.48 -13.91 14.88
N ARG A 194 -3.08 -13.92 16.15
CA ARG A 194 -2.14 -14.90 16.71
C ARG A 194 -2.73 -16.29 16.93
N GLU A 195 -4.05 -16.40 17.03
CA GLU A 195 -4.71 -17.69 17.29
C GLU A 195 -4.82 -18.60 16.06
N LYS A 196 -4.38 -18.11 14.88
CA LYS A 196 -4.49 -18.81 13.59
C LYS A 196 -3.15 -19.14 12.93
N SER A 197 -2.03 -18.90 13.60
CA SER A 197 -0.67 -19.19 13.09
C SER A 197 -0.10 -20.48 13.66
#